data_c30b66c7ab0a89fb118b4bc5d541f881
#
_entry.id   c30b66c7ab0a89fb118b4bc5d541f881
#
_cell.length_a   1.000
_cell.length_b   1.000
_cell.length_c   1.000
_cell.angle_alpha   90.00
_cell.angle_beta   90.00
_cell.angle_gamma   90.00
#
_symmetry.space_group_name_H-M   'P 1'
#
loop_
_entity.id
_entity.type
_entity.pdbx_description
1 polymer ?
#
loop_
_entity_poly.entity_id
_entity_poly.type
_entity_poly.pdbx_seq_one_letter_code
_entity_poly.pdbx_strand_id
1 'polypeptide(L)'
;MIQQQTRLKVADNSGARELMVIRVLGGSHRKYGNIGDVVVASVKKAIPNSNIKKGKVVKAVIVRSVDGVRRKDGSYISFDDNACVLVKEDKSPIGTRVLGPVARELRDKDYMKIISLAPEVL
;
A
#
# COMPACT_ATOMS: atom_id res chain seq x y z
N MET A 1 -6.79 -9.12 -8.00
CA MET A 1 -7.16 -8.23 -6.90
C MET A 1 -6.43 -8.66 -5.63
N ILE A 2 -6.20 -7.72 -4.75
CA ILE A 2 -5.46 -7.98 -3.53
C ILE A 2 -6.38 -8.59 -2.50
N GLN A 3 -6.00 -9.73 -1.97
CA GLN A 3 -6.80 -10.50 -1.03
C GLN A 3 -5.89 -11.10 0.04
N GLN A 4 -6.49 -11.85 0.95
CA GLN A 4 -5.75 -12.60 1.96
C GLN A 4 -4.66 -13.46 1.31
N GLN A 5 -3.48 -13.48 1.87
CA GLN A 5 -2.27 -14.17 1.41
C GLN A 5 -1.60 -13.59 0.16
N THR A 6 -2.12 -12.48 -0.39
CA THR A 6 -1.41 -11.76 -1.46
C THR A 6 -0.13 -11.16 -0.91
N ARG A 7 0.96 -11.29 -1.67
CA ARG A 7 2.22 -10.65 -1.33
C ARG A 7 2.31 -9.27 -1.97
N LEU A 8 2.69 -8.28 -1.16
CA LEU A 8 2.81 -6.89 -1.59
C LEU A 8 4.25 -6.44 -1.46
N LYS A 9 4.72 -5.73 -2.47
CA LYS A 9 6.00 -5.04 -2.42
C LYS A 9 5.82 -3.76 -1.60
N VAL A 10 6.79 -3.44 -0.75
CA VAL A 10 6.75 -2.21 0.04
C VAL A 10 7.42 -1.09 -0.74
N ALA A 11 6.69 0.00 -0.96
CA ALA A 11 7.12 1.13 -1.79
C ALA A 11 7.63 2.30 -0.95
N ASP A 12 8.09 2.06 0.27
CA ASP A 12 8.62 3.11 1.12
C ASP A 12 9.96 2.70 1.73
N ASN A 13 10.55 3.61 2.51
CA ASN A 13 11.82 3.38 3.18
C ASN A 13 11.66 3.06 4.67
N SER A 14 10.53 2.48 5.07
CA SER A 14 10.27 2.13 6.47
C SER A 14 11.14 1.00 6.99
N GLY A 15 11.71 0.20 6.10
CA GLY A 15 12.51 -0.96 6.46
C GLY A 15 11.90 -2.28 6.07
N ALA A 16 10.61 -2.37 5.89
CA ALA A 16 9.96 -3.55 5.35
C ALA A 16 10.16 -3.60 3.83
N ARG A 17 10.27 -4.80 3.28
CA ARG A 17 10.42 -4.99 1.83
C ARG A 17 9.27 -5.74 1.20
N GLU A 18 8.71 -6.71 1.90
CA GLU A 18 7.60 -7.52 1.40
C GLU A 18 6.65 -7.84 2.54
N LEU A 19 5.35 -7.66 2.26
CA LEU A 19 4.28 -7.97 3.19
C LEU A 19 3.40 -9.07 2.62
N MET A 20 2.75 -9.83 3.51
CA MET A 20 1.68 -10.75 3.11
C MET A 20 0.40 -10.30 3.77
N VAL A 21 -0.65 -10.12 2.98
CA VAL A 21 -1.95 -9.65 3.45
C VAL A 21 -2.60 -10.69 4.34
N ILE A 22 -2.97 -10.27 5.55
CA ILE A 22 -3.75 -11.09 6.47
C ILE A 22 -5.23 -10.78 6.30
N ARG A 23 -5.59 -9.50 6.16
CA ARG A 23 -6.97 -9.07 6.10
C ARG A 23 -7.10 -7.74 5.37
N VAL A 24 -8.15 -7.57 4.59
CA VAL A 24 -8.51 -6.30 3.99
C VAL A 24 -9.53 -5.60 4.87
N LEU A 25 -9.22 -4.37 5.30
CA LEU A 25 -10.10 -3.59 6.17
C LEU A 25 -11.18 -2.87 5.34
N GLY A 26 -12.26 -2.48 5.99
CA GLY A 26 -13.30 -1.70 5.35
C GLY A 26 -14.68 -2.36 5.27
N GLY A 27 -14.92 -3.40 6.07
CA GLY A 27 -16.22 -4.06 6.13
C GLY A 27 -16.10 -5.46 6.67
N SER A 28 -17.20 -6.01 7.22
CA SER A 28 -17.17 -7.29 7.92
C SER A 28 -16.90 -8.49 7.01
N HIS A 29 -17.14 -8.38 5.71
CA HIS A 29 -16.94 -9.48 4.77
C HIS A 29 -16.12 -9.07 3.55
N ARG A 30 -15.27 -8.07 3.71
CA ARG A 30 -14.48 -7.59 2.59
C ARG A 30 -13.40 -8.60 2.21
N LYS A 31 -13.43 -9.08 0.98
CA LYS A 31 -12.48 -10.08 0.46
C LYS A 31 -11.34 -9.47 -0.32
N TYR A 32 -11.59 -8.38 -1.05
CA TYR A 32 -10.62 -7.83 -2.00
C TYR A 32 -10.32 -6.37 -1.71
N GLY A 33 -9.08 -5.99 -1.91
CA GLY A 33 -8.63 -4.61 -1.80
C GLY A 33 -8.12 -4.08 -3.13
N ASN A 34 -8.13 -2.78 -3.28
CA ASN A 34 -7.56 -2.08 -4.41
C ASN A 34 -6.89 -0.81 -3.92
N ILE A 35 -6.42 0.04 -4.85
CA ILE A 35 -5.69 1.27 -4.52
C ILE A 35 -6.50 2.12 -3.54
N GLY A 36 -5.84 2.57 -2.48
CA GLY A 36 -6.45 3.36 -1.42
C GLY A 36 -7.07 2.55 -0.29
N ASP A 37 -7.14 1.24 -0.41
CA ASP A 37 -7.64 0.40 0.67
C ASP A 37 -6.52 0.07 1.67
N VAL A 38 -6.89 -0.07 2.94
CA VAL A 38 -5.97 -0.42 4.01
C VAL A 38 -6.03 -1.91 4.27
N VAL A 39 -4.87 -2.54 4.42
CA VAL A 39 -4.77 -3.96 4.74
C VAL A 39 -3.98 -4.13 6.03
N VAL A 40 -4.28 -5.21 6.77
CA VAL A 40 -3.42 -5.70 7.84
C VAL A 40 -2.56 -6.80 7.24
N ALA A 41 -1.26 -6.71 7.46
CA ALA A 41 -0.30 -7.61 6.83
C ALA A 41 0.84 -7.96 7.77
N SER A 42 1.48 -9.10 7.52
CA SER A 42 2.69 -9.49 8.23
C SER A 42 3.91 -9.22 7.38
N VAL A 43 4.99 -8.78 8.01
CA VAL A 43 6.26 -8.50 7.34
C VAL A 43 6.95 -9.83 7.02
N LYS A 44 7.19 -10.11 5.74
CA LYS A 44 7.87 -11.32 5.30
C LYS A 44 9.34 -11.09 4.99
N LYS A 45 9.71 -9.91 4.54
CA LYS A 45 11.10 -9.51 4.32
C LYS A 45 11.31 -8.10 4.83
N ALA A 46 12.42 -7.87 5.51
CA ALA A 46 12.78 -6.57 6.07
C ALA A 46 14.29 -6.36 5.94
N ILE A 47 14.68 -5.08 5.90
CA ILE A 47 16.09 -4.69 5.90
C ILE A 47 16.67 -5.02 7.29
N PRO A 48 17.84 -5.68 7.37
CA PRO A 48 18.49 -5.93 8.65
C PRO A 48 18.75 -4.64 9.42
N ASN A 49 18.61 -4.68 10.75
CA ASN A 49 18.83 -3.55 11.64
C ASN A 49 17.83 -2.40 11.48
N SER A 50 16.71 -2.62 10.83
CA SER A 50 15.63 -1.63 10.76
C SER A 50 14.72 -1.75 11.98
N ASN A 51 13.88 -0.72 12.20
CA ASN A 51 12.88 -0.75 13.26
C ASN A 51 11.73 -1.72 12.96
N ILE A 52 11.53 -2.04 11.70
CA ILE A 52 10.52 -3.00 11.27
C ILE A 52 11.17 -4.37 11.14
N LYS A 53 10.65 -5.34 11.89
CA LYS A 53 11.23 -6.68 11.90
C LYS A 53 10.33 -7.69 11.23
N LYS A 54 10.95 -8.73 10.67
CA LYS A 54 10.23 -9.84 10.07
C LYS A 54 9.26 -10.46 11.07
N GLY A 55 8.05 -10.75 10.62
CA GLY A 55 6.99 -11.30 11.45
C GLY A 55 6.08 -10.29 12.12
N LYS A 56 6.45 -9.01 12.11
CA LYS A 56 5.62 -7.96 12.70
C LYS A 56 4.33 -7.78 11.89
N VAL A 57 3.22 -7.55 12.59
CA VAL A 57 1.93 -7.23 11.97
C VAL A 57 1.81 -5.70 11.85
N VAL A 58 1.54 -5.23 10.64
CA VAL A 58 1.47 -3.80 10.35
C VAL A 58 0.24 -3.49 9.51
N LYS A 59 -0.12 -2.19 9.45
CA LYS A 59 -1.14 -1.69 8.53
C LYS A 59 -0.46 -1.01 7.36
N ALA A 60 -1.04 -1.19 6.17
CA ALA A 60 -0.52 -0.58 4.96
C ALA A 60 -1.66 -0.18 4.04
N VAL A 61 -1.43 0.87 3.24
CA VAL A 61 -2.36 1.30 2.21
C VAL A 61 -1.80 0.86 0.85
N ILE A 62 -2.68 0.35 0.00
CA ILE A 62 -2.30 -0.08 -1.34
C ILE A 62 -2.14 1.15 -2.23
N VAL A 63 -0.96 1.32 -2.83
CA VAL A 63 -0.65 2.49 -3.68
C VAL A 63 -0.56 2.12 -5.16
N ARG A 64 -0.29 0.86 -5.47
CA ARG A 64 -0.24 0.34 -6.85
C ARG A 64 -0.90 -1.02 -6.90
N SER A 65 -1.54 -1.32 -8.03
CA SER A 65 -2.20 -2.60 -8.25
C SER A 65 -2.05 -3.02 -9.71
N VAL A 66 -1.74 -4.29 -9.93
CA VAL A 66 -1.69 -4.86 -11.28
C VAL A 66 -3.08 -4.83 -11.94
N ASP A 67 -4.12 -5.07 -11.17
CA ASP A 67 -5.51 -5.01 -11.68
C ASP A 67 -5.94 -3.60 -12.05
N GLY A 68 -5.36 -2.59 -11.41
CA GLY A 68 -5.59 -1.20 -11.73
C GLY A 68 -6.95 -0.66 -11.35
N VAL A 69 -7.22 0.55 -11.82
CA VAL A 69 -8.45 1.29 -11.52
C VAL A 69 -9.01 1.90 -12.80
N ARG A 70 -10.31 1.75 -12.99
CA ARG A 70 -11.03 2.46 -14.05
C ARG A 70 -11.48 3.82 -13.52
N ARG A 71 -11.20 4.87 -14.26
CA ARG A 71 -11.52 6.24 -13.87
C ARG A 71 -12.82 6.71 -14.52
N LYS A 72 -13.40 7.77 -13.93
CA LYS A 72 -14.69 8.33 -14.41
C LYS A 72 -14.62 8.87 -15.82
N ASP A 73 -13.44 9.34 -16.25
CA ASP A 73 -13.24 9.89 -17.60
C ASP A 73 -13.07 8.81 -18.67
N GLY A 74 -13.21 7.54 -18.30
CA GLY A 74 -13.05 6.42 -19.22
C GLY A 74 -11.63 5.87 -19.33
N SER A 75 -10.66 6.54 -18.72
CA SER A 75 -9.29 6.03 -18.71
C SER A 75 -9.12 4.90 -17.68
N TYR A 76 -8.05 4.14 -17.85
CA TYR A 76 -7.73 3.01 -16.99
C TYR A 76 -6.24 3.07 -16.65
N ILE A 77 -5.90 2.94 -15.38
CA ILE A 77 -4.51 2.88 -14.96
C ILE A 77 -4.23 1.55 -14.30
N SER A 78 -3.12 0.92 -14.69
CA SER A 78 -2.61 -0.28 -14.04
C SER A 78 -1.12 -0.17 -13.86
N PHE A 79 -0.59 -0.95 -12.94
CA PHE A 79 0.84 -0.94 -12.61
C PHE A 79 1.42 -2.33 -12.81
N ASP A 80 2.76 -2.40 -12.87
CA ASP A 80 3.47 -3.67 -13.08
C ASP A 80 3.52 -4.53 -11.83
N ASP A 81 3.23 -3.94 -10.66
CA ASP A 81 3.30 -4.65 -9.39
C ASP A 81 2.16 -4.23 -8.45
N ASN A 82 1.98 -5.00 -7.40
CA ASN A 82 1.12 -4.66 -6.28
C ASN A 82 2.02 -4.12 -5.18
N ALA A 83 1.83 -2.86 -4.80
CA ALA A 83 2.69 -2.20 -3.82
C ALA A 83 1.87 -1.46 -2.77
N CYS A 84 2.48 -1.33 -1.60
CA CYS A 84 1.86 -0.67 -0.46
C CYS A 84 2.84 0.24 0.25
N VAL A 85 2.30 1.12 1.09
CA VAL A 85 3.06 1.99 1.97
C VAL A 85 2.56 1.74 3.40
N LEU A 86 3.48 1.54 4.34
CA LEU A 86 3.13 1.33 5.74
C LEU A 86 2.58 2.63 6.34
N VAL A 87 1.48 2.51 7.08
CA VAL A 87 0.82 3.66 7.70
C VAL A 87 0.54 3.41 9.17
N LYS A 88 0.42 4.52 9.91
CA LYS A 88 0.02 4.51 11.31
C LYS A 88 -1.51 4.52 11.42
N GLU A 89 -2.00 4.45 12.66
CA GLU A 89 -3.45 4.49 12.93
C GLU A 89 -4.11 5.77 12.41
N ASP A 90 -3.38 6.88 12.39
CA ASP A 90 -3.88 8.18 11.92
C ASP A 90 -3.70 8.38 10.42
N LYS A 91 -3.41 7.31 9.66
CA LYS A 91 -3.18 7.31 8.21
C LYS A 91 -1.91 8.01 7.76
N SER A 92 -1.03 8.41 8.67
CA SER A 92 0.25 9.01 8.27
C SER A 92 1.25 7.91 7.90
N PRO A 93 2.16 8.17 6.93
CA PRO A 93 3.16 7.18 6.55
C PRO A 93 4.22 7.01 7.64
N ILE A 94 4.69 5.79 7.81
CA ILE A 94 5.78 5.49 8.74
C ILE A 94 7.12 5.94 8.16
N GLY A 95 7.33 5.70 6.87
CA GLY A 95 8.55 6.08 6.17
C GLY A 95 8.57 7.56 5.79
N THR A 96 9.74 8.03 5.35
CA THR A 96 9.95 9.41 4.93
C THR A 96 9.97 9.58 3.41
N ARG A 97 10.00 8.48 2.67
CA ARG A 97 10.02 8.49 1.21
C ARG A 97 9.10 7.41 0.64
N VAL A 98 8.54 7.71 -0.51
CA VAL A 98 7.78 6.74 -1.31
C VAL A 98 8.56 6.48 -2.59
N LEU A 99 8.76 5.21 -2.92
CA LEU A 99 9.56 4.78 -4.06
C LEU A 99 8.65 4.40 -5.22
N GLY A 100 8.90 5.02 -6.37
CA GLY A 100 8.12 4.78 -7.57
C GLY A 100 6.78 5.53 -7.60
N PRO A 101 5.99 5.35 -8.65
CA PRO A 101 4.74 6.08 -8.82
C PRO A 101 3.65 5.57 -7.88
N VAL A 102 2.68 6.44 -7.60
CA VAL A 102 1.46 6.08 -6.88
C VAL A 102 0.26 6.56 -7.70
N ALA A 103 -0.90 5.97 -7.45
CA ALA A 103 -2.12 6.38 -8.12
C ALA A 103 -2.72 7.60 -7.43
N ARG A 104 -3.27 8.53 -8.21
CA ARG A 104 -3.87 9.76 -7.65
C ARG A 104 -5.15 9.51 -6.87
N GLU A 105 -5.75 8.33 -6.98
CA GLU A 105 -6.92 7.95 -6.17
C GLU A 105 -6.67 8.04 -4.67
N LEU A 106 -5.42 8.02 -4.24
CA LEU A 106 -5.07 8.23 -2.83
C LEU A 106 -5.48 9.61 -2.32
N ARG A 107 -5.56 10.61 -3.18
CA ARG A 107 -6.03 11.95 -2.80
C ARG A 107 -7.47 11.91 -2.32
N ASP A 108 -8.31 11.14 -2.99
CA ASP A 108 -9.73 11.01 -2.66
C ASP A 108 -9.96 10.24 -1.36
N LYS A 109 -8.94 9.51 -0.91
CA LYS A 109 -8.98 8.70 0.31
C LYS A 109 -8.21 9.32 1.48
N ASP A 110 -7.84 10.61 1.36
CA ASP A 110 -7.16 11.39 2.41
C ASP A 110 -5.72 10.96 2.70
N TYR A 111 -5.02 10.43 1.70
CA TYR A 111 -3.61 10.08 1.82
C TYR A 111 -2.69 11.13 1.19
N MET A 112 -2.96 12.40 1.48
CA MET A 112 -2.19 13.52 0.90
C MET A 112 -0.72 13.51 1.29
N LYS A 113 -0.39 13.04 2.48
CA LYS A 113 1.01 12.93 2.90
C LYS A 113 1.80 11.95 2.05
N ILE A 114 1.18 10.84 1.67
CA ILE A 114 1.80 9.86 0.78
C ILE A 114 1.99 10.45 -0.61
N ILE A 115 1.00 11.17 -1.11
CA ILE A 115 1.08 11.83 -2.42
C ILE A 115 2.21 12.85 -2.43
N SER A 116 2.37 13.63 -1.35
CA SER A 116 3.44 14.63 -1.27
C SER A 116 4.84 14.02 -1.23
N LEU A 117 4.97 12.79 -0.75
CA LEU A 117 6.24 12.09 -0.68
C LEU A 117 6.56 11.31 -1.96
N ALA A 118 5.58 11.07 -2.80
CA ALA A 118 5.76 10.25 -3.99
C ALA A 118 6.50 11.03 -5.08
N PRO A 119 7.44 10.39 -5.80
CA PRO A 119 8.15 11.07 -6.90
C PRO A 119 7.27 11.31 -8.11
N GLU A 120 6.21 10.53 -8.27
CA GLU A 120 5.31 10.64 -9.40
C GLU A 120 3.90 10.19 -8.99
N VAL A 121 2.89 10.94 -9.42
CA VAL A 121 1.48 10.62 -9.15
C VAL A 121 0.78 10.41 -10.48
N LEU A 122 0.33 9.23 -10.74
CA LEU A 122 -0.34 8.84 -11.97
C LEU A 122 -1.82 8.58 -11.71
#